data_f6c3f2944c3cd3d6afc0d3b0993d1a74
#
_entry.id   f6c3f2944c3cd3d6afc0d3b0993d1a74
#
_cell.length_a   1.000
_cell.length_b   1.000
_cell.length_c   1.000
_cell.angle_alpha   90.00
_cell.angle_beta   90.00
_cell.angle_gamma   90.00
#
_symmetry.space_group_name_H-M   'P 1'
#
loop_
_entity.id
_entity.type
_entity.pdbx_description
1 polymer ?
#
loop_
_entity_poly.entity_id
_entity_poly.type
_entity_poly.pdbx_seq_one_letter_code
_entity_poly.pdbx_strand_id
1 'polypeptide(L)'
;MKKTIFSLLVLATSLAACTDDYKDWAGPQHNDQPATVQFGNGSVTEVPVINLGEVFDETVQVAQVTAPTSSDAAYADATYRLVLEGKKSFDIALDAKVPYDELQKYVVDNYGKAPEERDLDAVVEQFPSNGSTAVKVTSGTFKVKVIPQAADIDAGGYYLVGSALGGWDKAHAVKLDHSETNFWDDPNFELVFTSLQAGKVGLVKASQIDESDLESVAYGIVDGKLVQGETVTIAEADKKYVFNFNAESNSASCALAPMDIFMTGSNYGWGNAADGGKWLQFIPVHSHDMYWKIIYLHADEQFKFAPVADWKDDFGFGGTTINDAAGAGIVDEGGNLKVTKAGWYLVVVTYASKTDRAVSILEPNVYLQGATTAQGWDVTGAVEANKFTVPATEDGEFVSPKFAKDGEIRMSLALDNADWWQTEFFVNNGSVLYRGRGGDDVDTHVSVEAGKQAHINFTTDAIEIK
;
A
#
# COMPACT_ATOMS: atom_id res chain seq x y z
N MET A 1 -23.46 -34.48 15.75
CA MET A 1 -22.48 -35.23 14.95
C MET A 1 -23.19 -35.89 13.78
N LYS A 2 -22.97 -35.40 12.60
CA LYS A 2 -23.47 -36.00 11.38
C LYS A 2 -22.46 -37.09 10.92
N LYS A 3 -22.90 -38.29 10.70
CA LYS A 3 -22.08 -39.40 10.12
C LYS A 3 -22.35 -39.44 8.65
N THR A 4 -21.32 -39.16 7.85
CA THR A 4 -21.39 -39.31 6.39
C THR A 4 -20.90 -40.69 6.03
N ILE A 5 -21.73 -41.45 5.35
CA ILE A 5 -21.43 -42.84 4.97
C ILE A 5 -20.59 -42.84 3.68
N PHE A 6 -19.54 -43.63 3.65
CA PHE A 6 -18.79 -43.90 2.40
C PHE A 6 -19.73 -44.58 1.37
N SER A 7 -20.19 -43.81 0.39
CA SER A 7 -20.95 -44.36 -0.74
C SER A 7 -19.99 -44.76 -1.83
N LEU A 8 -20.02 -46.02 -2.17
CA LEU A 8 -19.09 -46.68 -3.06
C LEU A 8 -19.40 -46.37 -4.52
N LEU A 9 -18.49 -45.73 -5.25
CA LEU A 9 -18.41 -45.83 -6.69
C LEU A 9 -16.99 -46.33 -7.04
N VAL A 10 -16.87 -47.63 -7.24
CA VAL A 10 -15.61 -48.25 -7.69
C VAL A 10 -15.50 -48.08 -9.20
N LEU A 11 -14.63 -47.23 -9.67
CA LEU A 11 -14.19 -47.18 -11.05
C LEU A 11 -12.83 -47.91 -11.13
N ALA A 12 -12.84 -49.20 -11.39
CA ALA A 12 -11.62 -49.96 -11.65
C ALA A 12 -11.14 -49.68 -13.08
N THR A 13 -10.12 -48.81 -13.23
CA THR A 13 -9.37 -48.71 -14.48
C THR A 13 -8.21 -49.70 -14.45
N SER A 14 -8.38 -50.85 -15.06
CA SER A 14 -7.30 -51.79 -15.34
C SER A 14 -6.48 -51.28 -16.52
N LEU A 15 -5.24 -50.81 -16.27
CA LEU A 15 -4.23 -50.67 -17.32
C LEU A 15 -3.66 -52.05 -17.62
N ALA A 16 -4.19 -52.71 -18.67
CA ALA A 16 -3.56 -53.89 -19.24
C ALA A 16 -2.30 -53.42 -20.00
N ALA A 17 -1.12 -53.79 -19.51
CA ALA A 17 0.11 -53.72 -20.29
C ALA A 17 0.04 -54.84 -21.35
N CYS A 18 -0.05 -54.48 -22.62
CA CYS A 18 0.15 -55.39 -23.72
C CYS A 18 1.61 -55.82 -23.76
N THR A 19 1.92 -57.03 -23.39
CA THR A 19 3.13 -57.71 -23.84
C THR A 19 2.82 -58.51 -25.10
N ASP A 20 3.52 -58.17 -26.19
CA ASP A 20 3.44 -58.85 -27.49
C ASP A 20 3.80 -60.31 -27.35
N ASP A 21 2.82 -61.17 -27.58
CA ASP A 21 3.07 -62.49 -28.12
C ASP A 21 1.92 -62.89 -29.07
N TYR A 22 2.07 -62.59 -30.36
CA TYR A 22 1.09 -62.77 -31.42
C TYR A 22 0.95 -64.25 -31.91
N LYS A 23 1.15 -65.19 -31.01
CA LYS A 23 1.16 -66.58 -31.45
C LYS A 23 -0.06 -67.44 -31.07
N ASP A 24 -1.02 -66.93 -30.29
CA ASP A 24 -2.16 -67.71 -29.83
C ASP A 24 -3.54 -67.08 -30.08
N TRP A 25 -3.79 -66.61 -31.29
CA TRP A 25 -5.12 -66.09 -31.63
C TRP A 25 -6.20 -67.11 -31.88
N ALA A 26 -5.91 -68.39 -31.68
CA ALA A 26 -6.85 -69.54 -31.90
C ALA A 26 -7.36 -70.19 -30.61
N GLY A 27 -6.91 -69.79 -29.44
CA GLY A 27 -7.45 -70.24 -28.15
C GLY A 27 -8.17 -69.07 -27.43
N PRO A 28 -9.46 -69.25 -27.01
CA PRO A 28 -10.05 -68.22 -26.17
C PRO A 28 -9.26 -68.12 -24.86
N GLN A 29 -8.49 -67.05 -24.72
CA GLN A 29 -7.90 -66.72 -23.42
C GLN A 29 -9.05 -66.54 -22.47
N HIS A 30 -9.16 -67.33 -21.48
CA HIS A 30 -9.99 -67.14 -20.33
C HIS A 30 -9.26 -66.09 -19.50
N ASN A 31 -9.51 -64.78 -19.77
CA ASN A 31 -9.18 -63.78 -18.84
C ASN A 31 -10.16 -63.91 -17.67
N ASP A 32 -9.69 -64.43 -16.57
CA ASP A 32 -10.44 -64.36 -15.32
C ASP A 32 -10.83 -62.88 -15.12
N GLN A 33 -12.14 -62.64 -14.93
CA GLN A 33 -12.58 -61.29 -14.63
C GLN A 33 -11.79 -60.81 -13.43
N PRO A 34 -11.25 -59.59 -13.46
CA PRO A 34 -10.53 -59.03 -12.32
C PRO A 34 -11.39 -59.18 -11.07
N ALA A 35 -10.83 -59.76 -10.01
CA ALA A 35 -11.55 -59.90 -8.75
C ALA A 35 -12.05 -58.51 -8.29
N THR A 36 -13.36 -58.37 -8.17
CA THR A 36 -13.98 -57.14 -7.74
C THR A 36 -13.79 -57.04 -6.22
N VAL A 37 -12.82 -56.27 -5.78
CA VAL A 37 -12.64 -55.94 -4.36
C VAL A 37 -13.72 -54.95 -3.93
N GLN A 38 -14.48 -55.33 -2.91
CA GLN A 38 -15.50 -54.45 -2.34
C GLN A 38 -15.03 -53.88 -1.00
N PHE A 39 -15.30 -52.59 -0.81
CA PHE A 39 -15.01 -51.85 0.45
C PHE A 39 -16.34 -51.40 1.08
N GLY A 40 -16.50 -51.64 2.36
CA GLY A 40 -17.71 -51.29 3.09
C GLY A 40 -17.47 -50.81 4.50
N ASN A 41 -18.51 -50.27 5.14
CA ASN A 41 -18.51 -49.82 6.52
C ASN A 41 -17.50 -48.72 6.91
N GLY A 42 -16.89 -48.01 5.95
CA GLY A 42 -16.09 -46.81 6.23
C GLY A 42 -16.96 -45.58 6.54
N SER A 43 -16.48 -44.69 7.37
CA SER A 43 -17.12 -43.40 7.66
C SER A 43 -16.14 -42.33 8.03
N VAL A 44 -16.52 -41.11 7.76
CA VAL A 44 -15.84 -39.88 8.28
C VAL A 44 -16.80 -39.20 9.26
N THR A 45 -16.29 -38.89 10.43
CA THR A 45 -17.02 -38.10 11.44
C THR A 45 -16.42 -36.70 11.50
N GLU A 46 -17.27 -35.71 11.27
CA GLU A 46 -16.88 -34.30 11.40
C GLU A 46 -16.53 -33.98 12.87
N VAL A 47 -15.52 -33.15 13.06
CA VAL A 47 -15.18 -32.59 14.36
C VAL A 47 -15.92 -31.26 14.57
N PRO A 48 -16.03 -30.74 15.81
CA PRO A 48 -16.49 -29.40 16.05
C PRO A 48 -15.66 -28.34 15.30
N VAL A 49 -16.17 -27.12 15.24
CA VAL A 49 -15.44 -25.97 14.67
C VAL A 49 -14.05 -25.87 15.32
N ILE A 50 -13.04 -25.76 14.50
CA ILE A 50 -11.64 -25.66 14.90
C ILE A 50 -11.27 -24.19 14.95
N ASN A 51 -11.05 -23.64 16.13
CA ASN A 51 -10.50 -22.30 16.29
C ASN A 51 -8.96 -22.40 16.34
N LEU A 52 -8.29 -22.02 15.22
CA LEU A 52 -6.83 -22.11 15.11
C LEU A 52 -6.12 -21.16 16.07
N GLY A 53 -6.77 -20.07 16.52
CA GLY A 53 -6.24 -19.18 17.54
C GLY A 53 -6.13 -19.81 18.95
N GLU A 54 -6.80 -20.96 19.18
CA GLU A 54 -6.79 -21.70 20.44
C GLU A 54 -5.98 -23.01 20.36
N VAL A 55 -5.41 -23.32 19.20
CA VAL A 55 -4.58 -24.52 18.98
C VAL A 55 -3.12 -24.17 19.26
N PHE A 56 -2.48 -24.98 20.12
CA PHE A 56 -1.06 -24.82 20.49
C PHE A 56 -0.19 -26.00 20.03
N ASP A 57 -0.79 -27.00 19.41
CA ASP A 57 -0.10 -28.18 18.90
C ASP A 57 0.36 -27.95 17.43
N GLU A 58 1.42 -28.63 17.02
CA GLU A 58 1.94 -28.59 15.64
C GLU A 58 0.98 -29.20 14.62
N THR A 59 0.01 -29.99 15.06
CA THR A 59 -0.99 -30.64 14.23
C THR A 59 -2.39 -30.46 14.80
N VAL A 60 -3.39 -30.40 13.90
CA VAL A 60 -4.78 -30.24 14.28
C VAL A 60 -5.63 -31.35 13.68
N GLN A 61 -6.54 -31.93 14.49
CA GLN A 61 -7.48 -32.94 14.03
C GLN A 61 -8.65 -32.28 13.30
N VAL A 62 -8.85 -32.64 12.03
CA VAL A 62 -9.90 -32.05 11.16
C VAL A 62 -11.08 -33.01 10.92
N ALA A 63 -10.92 -34.28 11.21
CA ALA A 63 -11.97 -35.29 11.16
C ALA A 63 -11.57 -36.52 11.98
N GLN A 64 -12.48 -37.50 12.10
CA GLN A 64 -12.17 -38.85 12.56
C GLN A 64 -12.55 -39.84 11.44
N VAL A 65 -11.61 -40.64 10.98
CA VAL A 65 -11.80 -41.61 9.92
C VAL A 65 -11.98 -43.01 10.50
N THR A 66 -13.02 -43.71 10.09
CA THR A 66 -13.15 -45.13 10.26
C THR A 66 -12.90 -45.80 8.91
N ALA A 67 -11.84 -46.61 8.83
CA ALA A 67 -11.44 -47.25 7.60
C ALA A 67 -12.57 -48.17 7.06
N PRO A 68 -12.84 -48.17 5.76
CA PRO A 68 -13.69 -49.20 5.14
C PRO A 68 -12.99 -50.53 5.26
N THR A 69 -13.77 -51.55 5.53
CA THR A 69 -13.27 -52.94 5.50
C THR A 69 -13.19 -53.50 4.08
N SER A 70 -12.09 -54.12 3.73
CA SER A 70 -11.95 -54.80 2.42
C SER A 70 -12.53 -56.20 2.48
N SER A 71 -13.19 -56.66 1.39
CA SER A 71 -13.61 -58.02 1.21
C SER A 71 -12.43 -58.95 0.93
N ASP A 72 -11.27 -58.46 0.57
CA ASP A 72 -10.04 -59.18 0.32
C ASP A 72 -8.97 -58.73 1.34
N ALA A 73 -8.48 -59.67 2.13
CA ALA A 73 -7.47 -59.42 3.16
C ALA A 73 -6.13 -58.93 2.59
N ALA A 74 -5.83 -59.17 1.32
CA ALA A 74 -4.65 -58.66 0.64
C ALA A 74 -4.63 -57.12 0.53
N TYR A 75 -5.80 -56.45 0.65
CA TYR A 75 -5.96 -54.99 0.62
C TYR A 75 -6.25 -54.40 2.02
N ALA A 76 -5.82 -55.05 3.08
CA ALA A 76 -6.04 -54.57 4.44
C ALA A 76 -5.21 -53.35 4.77
N ASP A 77 -4.02 -53.21 4.17
CA ASP A 77 -3.14 -52.04 4.34
C ASP A 77 -3.52 -50.91 3.39
N ALA A 78 -3.65 -49.72 3.94
CA ALA A 78 -4.00 -48.54 3.16
C ALA A 78 -3.33 -47.29 3.68
N THR A 79 -3.02 -46.37 2.77
CA THR A 79 -2.67 -45.00 3.10
C THR A 79 -3.89 -44.09 2.91
N TYR A 80 -3.89 -42.97 3.59
CA TYR A 80 -5.02 -42.03 3.59
C TYR A 80 -4.57 -40.65 3.20
N ARG A 81 -5.41 -39.92 2.48
CA ARG A 81 -5.20 -38.53 2.08
C ARG A 81 -6.48 -37.75 2.30
N LEU A 82 -6.37 -36.67 3.02
CA LEU A 82 -7.40 -35.63 3.07
C LEU A 82 -7.23 -34.69 1.88
N VAL A 83 -8.31 -34.36 1.20
CA VAL A 83 -8.32 -33.38 0.10
C VAL A 83 -9.32 -32.29 0.46
N LEU A 84 -8.85 -31.07 0.58
CA LEU A 84 -9.66 -29.87 0.81
C LEU A 84 -9.98 -29.21 -0.53
N GLU A 85 -11.27 -29.05 -0.84
CA GLU A 85 -11.81 -28.34 -2.02
C GLU A 85 -11.20 -28.76 -3.36
N GLY A 86 -10.62 -29.97 -3.42
CA GLY A 86 -9.89 -30.44 -4.60
C GLY A 86 -8.56 -29.70 -4.88
N LYS A 87 -8.12 -28.80 -3.99
CA LYS A 87 -6.95 -27.92 -4.20
C LYS A 87 -5.76 -28.27 -3.31
N LYS A 88 -5.99 -28.63 -2.06
CA LYS A 88 -4.94 -28.94 -1.08
C LYS A 88 -5.11 -30.35 -0.56
N SER A 89 -4.03 -31.11 -0.49
CA SER A 89 -4.05 -32.48 0.05
C SER A 89 -3.03 -32.64 1.17
N PHE A 90 -3.39 -33.52 2.14
CA PHE A 90 -2.55 -33.91 3.26
C PHE A 90 -2.55 -35.42 3.38
N ASP A 91 -1.38 -36.02 3.53
CA ASP A 91 -1.30 -37.43 3.93
C ASP A 91 -1.66 -37.51 5.43
N ILE A 92 -2.59 -38.37 5.80
CA ILE A 92 -3.18 -38.44 7.14
C ILE A 92 -3.17 -39.88 7.68
N ALA A 93 -3.25 -39.98 9.01
CA ALA A 93 -3.66 -41.18 9.71
C ALA A 93 -5.19 -41.20 9.93
N LEU A 94 -5.71 -42.22 10.63
CA LEU A 94 -7.15 -42.36 10.87
C LEU A 94 -7.72 -41.27 11.83
N ASP A 95 -6.86 -40.62 12.60
CA ASP A 95 -7.23 -39.44 13.43
C ASP A 95 -7.32 -38.15 12.61
N ALA A 96 -7.00 -38.21 11.30
CA ALA A 96 -7.06 -37.11 10.34
C ALA A 96 -6.41 -35.81 10.86
N LYS A 97 -5.22 -35.93 11.42
CA LYS A 97 -4.42 -34.77 11.81
C LYS A 97 -3.67 -34.20 10.61
N VAL A 98 -3.67 -32.88 10.50
CA VAL A 98 -2.93 -32.13 9.48
C VAL A 98 -1.99 -31.10 10.16
N PRO A 99 -0.88 -30.68 9.50
CA PRO A 99 -0.01 -29.66 10.04
C PRO A 99 -0.78 -28.33 10.24
N TYR A 100 -0.63 -27.75 11.43
CA TYR A 100 -1.29 -26.51 11.82
C TYR A 100 -0.97 -25.37 10.84
N ASP A 101 0.32 -25.10 10.59
CA ASP A 101 0.77 -23.99 9.75
C ASP A 101 0.27 -24.10 8.32
N GLU A 102 0.19 -25.34 7.78
CA GLU A 102 -0.29 -25.55 6.43
C GLU A 102 -1.80 -25.34 6.30
N LEU A 103 -2.58 -25.73 7.31
CA LEU A 103 -4.01 -25.47 7.37
C LEU A 103 -4.30 -23.98 7.55
N GLN A 104 -3.62 -23.32 8.50
CA GLN A 104 -3.71 -21.88 8.72
C GLN A 104 -3.40 -21.10 7.43
N LYS A 105 -2.26 -21.42 6.81
CA LYS A 105 -1.87 -20.78 5.56
C LYS A 105 -2.91 -21.00 4.44
N TYR A 106 -3.43 -22.22 4.29
CA TYR A 106 -4.45 -22.52 3.29
C TYR A 106 -5.72 -21.67 3.50
N VAL A 107 -6.19 -21.56 4.75
CA VAL A 107 -7.38 -20.77 5.07
C VAL A 107 -7.15 -19.29 4.80
N VAL A 108 -6.03 -18.74 5.26
CA VAL A 108 -5.69 -17.32 5.04
C VAL A 108 -5.54 -16.98 3.56
N ASP A 109 -4.81 -17.80 2.80
CA ASP A 109 -4.57 -17.57 1.37
C ASP A 109 -5.86 -17.61 0.52
N ASN A 110 -6.87 -18.37 0.92
CA ASN A 110 -8.11 -18.53 0.13
C ASN A 110 -9.30 -17.74 0.66
N TYR A 111 -9.31 -17.38 1.95
CA TYR A 111 -10.47 -16.81 2.62
C TYR A 111 -10.18 -15.53 3.44
N GLY A 112 -8.92 -15.09 3.50
CA GLY A 112 -8.51 -13.93 4.27
C GLY A 112 -8.23 -14.22 5.74
N LYS A 113 -7.76 -13.17 6.46
CA LYS A 113 -7.29 -13.25 7.85
C LYS A 113 -8.37 -13.04 8.91
N ALA A 114 -9.58 -12.62 8.54
CA ALA A 114 -10.65 -12.33 9.51
C ALA A 114 -11.02 -13.58 10.33
N PRO A 115 -11.23 -13.48 11.67
CA PRO A 115 -11.53 -14.60 12.54
C PRO A 115 -12.99 -15.04 12.42
N GLU A 116 -13.36 -15.48 11.23
CA GLU A 116 -14.70 -15.95 10.90
C GLU A 116 -14.68 -17.43 10.57
N GLU A 117 -15.79 -18.13 10.86
CA GLU A 117 -15.94 -19.56 10.52
C GLU A 117 -15.93 -19.75 8.99
N ARG A 118 -15.12 -20.68 8.52
CA ARG A 118 -15.03 -21.11 7.12
C ARG A 118 -15.43 -22.57 7.01
N ASP A 119 -16.30 -22.87 6.05
CA ASP A 119 -16.75 -24.21 5.71
C ASP A 119 -15.98 -24.76 4.50
N LEU A 120 -15.02 -25.61 4.72
CA LEU A 120 -14.20 -26.21 3.66
C LEU A 120 -14.79 -27.56 3.25
N ASP A 121 -15.10 -27.75 1.97
CA ASP A 121 -15.44 -29.04 1.43
C ASP A 121 -14.24 -29.99 1.46
N ALA A 122 -14.43 -31.17 2.03
CA ALA A 122 -13.37 -32.15 2.18
C ALA A 122 -13.82 -33.57 1.77
N VAL A 123 -12.88 -34.32 1.29
CA VAL A 123 -13.01 -35.78 1.09
C VAL A 123 -11.79 -36.48 1.63
N VAL A 124 -11.97 -37.70 2.09
CA VAL A 124 -10.86 -38.62 2.42
C VAL A 124 -10.70 -39.64 1.29
N GLU A 125 -9.53 -39.70 0.72
CA GLU A 125 -9.12 -40.74 -0.23
C GLU A 125 -8.34 -41.81 0.53
N GLN A 126 -8.73 -43.07 0.34
CA GLN A 126 -8.01 -44.23 0.84
C GLN A 126 -7.38 -44.95 -0.36
N PHE A 127 -6.15 -45.40 -0.20
CA PHE A 127 -5.39 -46.15 -1.21
C PHE A 127 -4.99 -47.52 -0.66
N PRO A 128 -5.93 -48.49 -0.62
CA PRO A 128 -5.58 -49.85 -0.25
C PRO A 128 -4.71 -50.48 -1.35
N SER A 129 -3.72 -51.26 -0.95
CA SER A 129 -2.76 -51.88 -1.87
C SER A 129 -2.39 -53.27 -1.42
N ASN A 130 -2.26 -54.18 -2.38
CA ASN A 130 -1.72 -55.51 -2.17
C ASN A 130 -0.22 -55.61 -2.53
N GLY A 131 0.46 -54.46 -2.66
CA GLY A 131 1.86 -54.36 -3.07
C GLY A 131 2.10 -54.35 -4.58
N SER A 132 1.15 -54.82 -5.38
CA SER A 132 1.23 -54.81 -6.85
C SER A 132 0.19 -53.91 -7.51
N THR A 133 -0.96 -53.77 -6.87
CA THR A 133 -2.08 -52.96 -7.37
C THR A 133 -2.62 -52.10 -6.22
N ALA A 134 -2.87 -50.83 -6.48
CA ALA A 134 -3.56 -49.91 -5.57
C ALA A 134 -4.94 -49.59 -6.14
N VAL A 135 -5.91 -49.44 -5.23
CA VAL A 135 -7.28 -49.01 -5.56
C VAL A 135 -7.53 -47.67 -4.82
N LYS A 136 -8.23 -46.77 -5.46
CA LYS A 136 -8.65 -45.51 -4.81
C LYS A 136 -10.10 -45.62 -4.36
N VAL A 137 -10.35 -45.40 -3.09
CA VAL A 137 -11.68 -45.27 -2.49
C VAL A 137 -11.85 -43.88 -1.93
N THR A 138 -12.94 -43.18 -2.27
CA THR A 138 -13.18 -41.82 -1.83
C THR A 138 -14.42 -41.77 -0.94
N SER A 139 -14.34 -41.04 0.17
CA SER A 139 -15.50 -40.79 1.04
C SER A 139 -16.53 -39.88 0.36
N GLY A 140 -17.74 -39.82 0.94
CA GLY A 140 -18.61 -38.67 0.69
C GLY A 140 -17.98 -37.37 1.11
N THR A 141 -18.42 -36.25 0.52
CA THR A 141 -18.01 -34.90 0.92
C THR A 141 -18.53 -34.59 2.34
N PHE A 142 -17.67 -34.02 3.15
CA PHE A 142 -17.96 -33.52 4.49
C PHE A 142 -17.39 -32.11 4.68
N LYS A 143 -17.72 -31.44 5.78
CA LYS A 143 -17.22 -30.09 6.08
C LYS A 143 -16.12 -30.11 7.13
N VAL A 144 -15.02 -29.43 6.83
CA VAL A 144 -14.04 -28.99 7.83
C VAL A 144 -14.35 -27.55 8.16
N LYS A 145 -14.78 -27.31 9.39
CA LYS A 145 -15.15 -25.98 9.88
C LYS A 145 -13.97 -25.40 10.64
N VAL A 146 -13.47 -24.26 10.20
CA VAL A 146 -12.25 -23.67 10.75
C VAL A 146 -12.39 -22.15 10.87
N ILE A 147 -11.86 -21.61 12.00
CA ILE A 147 -11.67 -20.17 12.22
C ILE A 147 -10.14 -19.95 12.20
N PRO A 148 -9.59 -19.10 11.30
CA PRO A 148 -8.17 -18.84 11.25
C PRO A 148 -7.69 -18.12 12.52
N GLN A 149 -6.42 -18.31 12.89
CA GLN A 149 -5.77 -17.44 13.85
C GLN A 149 -5.64 -16.04 13.25
N ALA A 150 -6.07 -15.04 13.99
CA ALA A 150 -6.05 -13.65 13.57
C ALA A 150 -5.35 -12.76 14.62
N ALA A 151 -4.90 -11.58 14.20
CA ALA A 151 -4.43 -10.54 15.12
C ALA A 151 -5.58 -10.01 15.99
N ASP A 152 -5.26 -9.54 17.21
CA ASP A 152 -6.21 -8.90 18.13
C ASP A 152 -6.55 -7.48 17.63
N ILE A 153 -7.47 -7.41 16.67
CA ILE A 153 -7.95 -6.17 16.07
C ILE A 153 -9.38 -5.92 16.53
N ASP A 154 -9.68 -4.68 16.96
CA ASP A 154 -11.04 -4.30 17.32
C ASP A 154 -11.91 -4.17 16.05
N ALA A 155 -12.95 -5.00 15.93
CA ALA A 155 -13.85 -5.01 14.78
C ALA A 155 -14.63 -3.70 14.58
N GLY A 156 -14.75 -2.87 15.61
CA GLY A 156 -15.36 -1.53 15.56
C GLY A 156 -14.40 -0.45 15.06
N GLY A 157 -13.09 -0.77 15.01
CA GLY A 157 -12.03 0.15 14.66
C GLY A 157 -11.50 0.95 15.84
N TYR A 158 -10.92 2.11 15.56
CA TYR A 158 -10.16 2.90 16.53
C TYR A 158 -10.56 4.37 16.48
N TYR A 159 -10.39 5.07 17.60
CA TYR A 159 -10.67 6.49 17.75
C TYR A 159 -9.47 7.20 18.38
N LEU A 160 -9.24 8.44 17.98
CA LEU A 160 -8.32 9.34 18.65
C LEU A 160 -9.12 10.27 19.57
N VAL A 161 -8.69 10.42 20.82
CA VAL A 161 -9.29 11.27 21.84
C VAL A 161 -8.19 12.11 22.50
N GLY A 162 -8.55 13.18 23.19
CA GLY A 162 -7.56 13.90 23.98
C GLY A 162 -7.79 15.39 24.07
N SER A 163 -7.05 16.04 24.96
CA SER A 163 -7.16 17.49 25.20
C SER A 163 -6.85 18.32 23.96
N ALA A 164 -5.97 17.84 23.06
CA ALA A 164 -5.69 18.52 21.80
C ALA A 164 -6.87 18.47 20.79
N LEU A 165 -7.86 17.60 21.02
CA LEU A 165 -9.10 17.44 20.24
C LEU A 165 -10.32 18.01 20.95
N GLY A 166 -10.16 18.59 22.14
CA GLY A 166 -11.25 19.18 22.94
C GLY A 166 -11.55 18.43 24.24
N GLY A 167 -11.26 17.13 24.36
CA GLY A 167 -11.52 16.37 25.57
C GLY A 167 -11.20 14.88 25.47
N TRP A 168 -11.18 14.24 26.65
CA TRP A 168 -11.02 12.80 26.84
C TRP A 168 -12.39 12.11 27.00
N ASP A 169 -13.27 12.32 26.04
CA ASP A 169 -14.62 11.79 26.07
C ASP A 169 -15.13 11.44 24.66
N LYS A 170 -16.19 10.65 24.61
CA LYS A 170 -16.79 10.17 23.36
C LYS A 170 -17.24 11.32 22.43
N ALA A 171 -17.65 12.48 22.98
CA ALA A 171 -18.13 13.59 22.16
C ALA A 171 -17.01 14.25 21.34
N HIS A 172 -15.76 14.14 21.79
CA HIS A 172 -14.57 14.66 21.14
C HIS A 172 -13.74 13.57 20.44
N ALA A 173 -14.24 12.32 20.43
CA ALA A 173 -13.55 11.21 19.78
C ALA A 173 -13.68 11.31 18.26
N VAL A 174 -12.55 11.16 17.57
CA VAL A 174 -12.48 11.16 16.10
C VAL A 174 -12.09 9.77 15.63
N LYS A 175 -12.94 9.15 14.81
CA LYS A 175 -12.68 7.81 14.28
C LYS A 175 -11.53 7.86 13.28
N LEU A 176 -10.61 6.89 13.34
CA LEU A 176 -9.57 6.73 12.34
C LEU A 176 -10.21 6.23 11.02
N ASP A 177 -9.70 6.76 9.93
CA ASP A 177 -10.05 6.33 8.58
C ASP A 177 -9.43 4.97 8.27
N HIS A 178 -10.12 4.21 7.42
CA HIS A 178 -9.70 2.90 6.97
C HIS A 178 -10.23 2.65 5.55
N SER A 179 -9.56 1.78 4.80
CA SER A 179 -10.02 1.33 3.47
C SER A 179 -11.35 0.56 3.58
N GLU A 180 -11.97 0.23 2.43
CA GLU A 180 -13.17 -0.62 2.39
C GLU A 180 -12.88 -2.11 2.64
N THR A 181 -11.60 -2.51 2.71
CA THR A 181 -11.17 -3.87 3.03
C THR A 181 -11.44 -4.18 4.51
N ASN A 182 -11.59 -5.43 4.90
CA ASN A 182 -11.72 -5.75 6.32
C ASN A 182 -10.39 -5.48 7.08
N PHE A 183 -10.49 -5.22 8.39
CA PHE A 183 -9.37 -4.76 9.22
C PHE A 183 -8.24 -5.79 9.39
N TRP A 184 -8.51 -7.07 9.19
CA TRP A 184 -7.49 -8.13 9.29
C TRP A 184 -6.70 -8.30 8.00
N ASP A 185 -7.31 -8.03 6.84
CA ASP A 185 -6.62 -8.10 5.53
C ASP A 185 -5.89 -6.80 5.22
N ASP A 186 -6.41 -5.65 5.71
CA ASP A 186 -5.72 -4.36 5.73
C ASP A 186 -5.70 -3.81 7.16
N PRO A 187 -4.65 -4.00 7.94
CA PRO A 187 -4.58 -3.55 9.33
C PRO A 187 -4.17 -2.07 9.50
N ASN A 188 -4.12 -1.27 8.41
CA ASN A 188 -3.65 0.10 8.43
C ASN A 188 -4.79 1.08 8.66
N PHE A 189 -4.60 1.96 9.64
CA PHE A 189 -5.51 3.04 9.98
C PHE A 189 -4.78 4.38 9.93
N GLU A 190 -5.46 5.41 9.46
CA GLU A 190 -4.93 6.76 9.39
C GLU A 190 -5.96 7.77 9.90
N LEU A 191 -5.48 8.86 10.48
CA LEU A 191 -6.31 10.03 10.77
C LEU A 191 -5.51 11.30 10.54
N VAL A 192 -6.02 12.16 9.66
CA VAL A 192 -5.57 13.55 9.55
C VAL A 192 -6.49 14.43 10.39
N PHE A 193 -5.94 15.08 11.42
CA PHE A 193 -6.73 15.94 12.30
C PHE A 193 -6.08 17.30 12.49
N THR A 194 -6.88 18.31 12.86
CA THR A 194 -6.38 19.62 13.26
C THR A 194 -6.44 19.72 14.78
N SER A 195 -5.31 20.02 15.41
CA SER A 195 -5.25 20.27 16.85
C SER A 195 -6.02 21.55 17.20
N LEU A 196 -6.90 21.50 18.19
CA LEU A 196 -7.61 22.68 18.69
C LEU A 196 -6.73 23.48 19.64
N GLN A 197 -5.83 22.83 20.34
CA GLN A 197 -4.86 23.41 21.27
C GLN A 197 -3.63 22.50 21.42
N ALA A 198 -2.53 23.02 21.92
CA ALA A 198 -1.44 22.19 22.42
C ALA A 198 -1.96 21.30 23.57
N GLY A 199 -1.56 20.05 23.58
CA GLY A 199 -2.09 19.11 24.57
C GLY A 199 -1.64 17.67 24.30
N LYS A 200 -2.53 16.73 24.57
CA LYS A 200 -2.27 15.30 24.40
C LYS A 200 -3.39 14.64 23.61
N VAL A 201 -3.04 13.57 22.92
CA VAL A 201 -4.00 12.63 22.32
C VAL A 201 -3.62 11.19 22.68
N GLY A 202 -4.60 10.29 22.60
CA GLY A 202 -4.41 8.86 22.75
C GLY A 202 -5.39 8.10 21.86
N LEU A 203 -4.97 6.92 21.41
CA LEU A 203 -5.81 6.00 20.67
C LEU A 203 -6.68 5.19 21.64
N VAL A 204 -7.96 4.99 21.34
CA VAL A 204 -8.83 4.07 22.05
C VAL A 204 -9.50 3.10 21.08
N LYS A 205 -9.74 1.87 21.52
CA LYS A 205 -10.49 0.86 20.76
C LYS A 205 -11.98 1.25 20.73
N ALA A 206 -12.69 0.90 19.66
CA ALA A 206 -14.14 1.13 19.59
C ALA A 206 -14.90 0.43 20.74
N SER A 207 -14.44 -0.74 21.17
CA SER A 207 -14.97 -1.46 22.33
C SER A 207 -14.80 -0.71 23.66
N GLN A 208 -13.92 0.28 23.75
CA GLN A 208 -13.61 1.08 24.94
C GLN A 208 -14.25 2.49 24.90
N ILE A 209 -14.88 2.89 23.80
CA ILE A 209 -15.33 4.28 23.58
C ILE A 209 -16.40 4.76 24.58
N ASP A 210 -17.07 3.85 25.24
CA ASP A 210 -18.11 4.11 26.23
C ASP A 210 -17.59 4.07 27.69
N GLU A 211 -16.26 3.87 27.87
CA GLU A 211 -15.64 3.94 29.20
C GLU A 211 -15.72 5.37 29.75
N SER A 212 -15.89 5.48 31.07
CA SER A 212 -16.04 6.77 31.74
C SER A 212 -14.76 7.60 31.85
N ASP A 213 -13.63 6.97 31.69
CA ASP A 213 -12.28 7.57 31.73
C ASP A 213 -11.44 7.06 30.55
N LEU A 214 -11.60 7.75 29.41
CA LEU A 214 -10.89 7.37 28.19
C LEU A 214 -9.37 7.64 28.25
N GLU A 215 -8.92 8.58 29.10
CA GLU A 215 -7.48 8.83 29.27
C GLU A 215 -6.78 7.61 29.89
N SER A 216 -7.40 6.95 30.86
CA SER A 216 -6.81 5.80 31.55
C SER A 216 -6.70 4.54 30.70
N VAL A 217 -7.58 4.39 29.69
CA VAL A 217 -7.60 3.23 28.78
C VAL A 217 -6.92 3.49 27.44
N ALA A 218 -6.54 4.76 27.17
CA ALA A 218 -5.92 5.16 25.93
C ALA A 218 -4.51 4.58 25.75
N TYR A 219 -4.08 4.55 24.51
CA TYR A 219 -2.75 4.13 24.07
C TYR A 219 -2.00 5.33 23.50
N GLY A 220 -0.79 5.56 23.96
CA GLY A 220 0.16 6.51 23.37
C GLY A 220 1.26 5.79 22.62
N ILE A 221 2.19 6.55 22.03
CA ILE A 221 3.27 6.02 21.21
C ILE A 221 4.58 6.06 22.00
N VAL A 222 5.21 4.89 22.15
CA VAL A 222 6.57 4.73 22.72
C VAL A 222 7.38 3.89 21.74
N ASP A 223 8.50 4.39 21.27
CA ASP A 223 9.39 3.71 20.31
C ASP A 223 8.66 3.16 19.06
N GLY A 224 7.71 3.94 18.55
CA GLY A 224 6.92 3.56 17.35
C GLY A 224 5.88 2.48 17.59
N LYS A 225 5.55 2.16 18.84
CA LYS A 225 4.53 1.17 19.25
C LYS A 225 3.48 1.80 20.15
N LEU A 226 2.27 1.29 20.09
CA LEU A 226 1.22 1.69 21.03
C LEU A 226 1.42 1.03 22.39
N VAL A 227 1.35 1.84 23.44
CA VAL A 227 1.47 1.41 24.84
C VAL A 227 0.30 1.99 25.63
N GLN A 228 -0.44 1.12 26.34
CA GLN A 228 -1.59 1.52 27.15
C GLN A 228 -1.13 2.37 28.35
N GLY A 229 -1.92 3.40 28.67
CA GLY A 229 -1.62 4.36 29.73
C GLY A 229 -0.64 5.47 29.35
N GLU A 230 -0.10 5.43 28.11
CA GLU A 230 0.73 6.48 27.54
C GLU A 230 -0.11 7.42 26.65
N THR A 231 0.45 8.57 26.31
CA THR A 231 -0.19 9.56 25.46
C THR A 231 0.80 10.15 24.46
N VAL A 232 0.28 10.73 23.37
CA VAL A 232 1.09 11.47 22.39
C VAL A 232 0.97 12.96 22.66
N THR A 233 2.09 13.67 22.75
CA THR A 233 2.12 15.12 22.94
C THR A 233 1.93 15.82 21.58
N ILE A 234 0.96 16.72 21.53
CA ILE A 234 0.69 17.66 20.43
C ILE A 234 1.22 19.02 20.83
N ALA A 235 2.32 19.45 20.20
CA ALA A 235 3.06 20.63 20.62
C ALA A 235 2.38 21.97 20.25
N GLU A 236 1.63 22.00 19.14
CA GLU A 236 1.11 23.23 18.56
C GLU A 236 -0.40 23.17 18.34
N ALA A 237 -1.08 24.29 18.59
CA ALA A 237 -2.48 24.51 18.23
C ALA A 237 -2.62 24.85 16.73
N ASP A 238 -3.82 24.64 16.19
CA ASP A 238 -4.20 24.99 14.81
C ASP A 238 -3.28 24.40 13.72
N LYS A 239 -2.64 23.26 14.03
CA LYS A 239 -1.82 22.51 13.08
C LYS A 239 -2.49 21.20 12.71
N LYS A 240 -2.25 20.76 11.48
CA LYS A 240 -2.65 19.42 11.03
C LYS A 240 -1.61 18.40 11.46
N TYR A 241 -2.08 17.28 11.95
CA TYR A 241 -1.27 16.11 12.28
C TYR A 241 -1.81 14.89 11.53
N VAL A 242 -0.92 13.96 11.20
CA VAL A 242 -1.27 12.62 10.72
C VAL A 242 -0.95 11.64 11.82
N PHE A 243 -1.93 10.85 12.21
CA PHE A 243 -1.77 9.70 13.09
C PHE A 243 -1.91 8.44 12.24
N ASN A 244 -0.88 7.60 12.19
CA ASN A 244 -0.88 6.32 11.51
C ASN A 244 -0.79 5.20 12.52
N PHE A 245 -1.54 4.11 12.26
CA PHE A 245 -1.54 2.93 13.10
C PHE A 245 -1.69 1.67 12.26
N ASN A 246 -0.84 0.67 12.50
CA ASN A 246 -1.01 -0.67 11.97
C ASN A 246 -1.36 -1.63 13.12
N ALA A 247 -2.57 -2.18 13.09
CA ALA A 247 -3.12 -2.96 14.19
C ALA A 247 -2.51 -4.38 14.29
N GLU A 248 -2.01 -4.96 13.19
CA GLU A 248 -1.34 -6.27 13.20
C GLU A 248 0.06 -6.19 13.83
N SER A 249 0.85 -5.20 13.42
CA SER A 249 2.21 -5.00 13.93
C SER A 249 2.29 -4.16 15.19
N ASN A 250 1.19 -3.55 15.62
CA ASN A 250 1.12 -2.57 16.72
C ASN A 250 2.05 -1.37 16.50
N SER A 251 2.36 -1.00 15.24
CA SER A 251 3.20 0.15 14.95
C SER A 251 2.35 1.41 14.79
N ALA A 252 2.83 2.52 15.33
CA ALA A 252 2.12 3.79 15.25
C ALA A 252 3.08 4.98 15.13
N SER A 253 2.60 6.04 14.50
CA SER A 253 3.29 7.34 14.42
C SER A 253 2.29 8.48 14.48
N CYS A 254 2.73 9.62 15.02
CA CYS A 254 1.99 10.87 14.98
C CYS A 254 2.98 12.00 14.67
N ALA A 255 2.76 12.70 13.59
CA ALA A 255 3.61 13.78 13.12
C ALA A 255 2.79 14.92 12.54
N LEU A 256 3.40 16.10 12.37
CA LEU A 256 2.79 17.20 11.62
C LEU A 256 2.44 16.68 10.21
N ALA A 257 1.19 16.89 9.78
CA ALA A 257 0.77 16.54 8.45
C ALA A 257 1.55 17.37 7.43
N PRO A 258 1.97 16.82 6.32
CA PRO A 258 2.52 17.58 5.24
C PRO A 258 1.51 18.65 4.79
N MET A 259 1.94 19.89 4.68
CA MET A 259 1.13 20.97 4.16
C MET A 259 1.32 21.07 2.65
N ASP A 260 0.30 21.52 1.92
CA ASP A 260 0.40 21.92 0.53
C ASP A 260 0.40 23.46 0.45
N ILE A 261 0.93 23.99 -0.64
CA ILE A 261 0.82 25.39 -0.98
C ILE A 261 0.23 25.50 -2.38
N PHE A 262 -0.76 26.37 -2.48
CA PHE A 262 -1.43 26.70 -3.73
C PHE A 262 -1.27 28.17 -4.03
N MET A 263 -1.21 28.54 -5.31
CA MET A 263 -1.19 29.90 -5.79
C MET A 263 -2.41 30.18 -6.66
N THR A 264 -3.00 31.34 -6.52
CA THR A 264 -3.98 31.90 -7.48
C THR A 264 -3.70 33.37 -7.72
N GLY A 265 -4.28 33.94 -8.75
CA GLY A 265 -4.03 35.32 -9.10
C GLY A 265 -4.86 35.80 -10.29
N SER A 266 -4.53 36.97 -10.80
CA SER A 266 -5.25 37.63 -11.89
C SER A 266 -5.30 36.76 -13.17
N ASN A 267 -4.25 36.00 -13.49
CA ASN A 267 -4.20 35.10 -14.64
C ASN A 267 -4.86 33.73 -14.38
N TYR A 268 -5.25 33.48 -13.14
CA TYR A 268 -5.88 32.23 -12.72
C TYR A 268 -7.31 32.46 -12.22
N GLY A 269 -7.95 33.57 -12.63
CA GLY A 269 -9.32 33.86 -12.26
C GLY A 269 -9.57 33.92 -10.77
N TRP A 270 -8.53 34.21 -9.97
CA TRP A 270 -8.57 34.27 -8.51
C TRP A 270 -9.20 33.02 -7.87
N GLY A 271 -8.97 31.85 -8.44
CA GLY A 271 -9.48 30.58 -7.90
C GLY A 271 -10.99 30.42 -7.94
N ASN A 272 -11.73 31.32 -8.60
CA ASN A 272 -13.18 31.25 -8.68
C ASN A 272 -13.60 30.19 -9.72
N ALA A 273 -14.01 29.02 -9.23
CA ALA A 273 -14.40 27.89 -10.08
C ALA A 273 -15.57 28.23 -11.04
N ALA A 274 -16.47 29.15 -10.64
CA ALA A 274 -17.58 29.57 -11.49
C ALA A 274 -17.15 30.31 -12.76
N ASP A 275 -15.98 30.96 -12.71
CA ASP A 275 -15.37 31.71 -13.80
C ASP A 275 -14.19 30.96 -14.44
N GLY A 276 -14.05 29.65 -14.17
CA GLY A 276 -12.92 28.83 -14.63
C GLY A 276 -11.61 29.10 -13.92
N GLY A 277 -11.66 29.73 -12.76
CA GLY A 277 -10.49 30.05 -11.94
C GLY A 277 -9.82 28.80 -11.40
N LYS A 278 -8.50 28.90 -11.19
CA LYS A 278 -7.62 27.79 -10.78
C LYS A 278 -6.78 28.15 -9.57
N TRP A 279 -6.49 27.13 -8.81
CA TRP A 279 -5.44 27.10 -7.81
C TRP A 279 -4.31 26.20 -8.31
N LEU A 280 -3.10 26.77 -8.44
CA LEU A 280 -1.91 26.02 -8.86
C LEU A 280 -1.24 25.43 -7.65
N GLN A 281 -1.15 24.12 -7.59
CA GLN A 281 -0.41 23.41 -6.55
C GLN A 281 1.10 23.58 -6.76
N PHE A 282 1.81 23.90 -5.70
CA PHE A 282 3.26 23.95 -5.65
C PHE A 282 3.83 22.60 -5.24
N ILE A 283 4.99 22.28 -5.80
CA ILE A 283 5.67 21.02 -5.57
C ILE A 283 6.44 21.14 -4.26
N PRO A 284 6.22 20.26 -3.27
CA PRO A 284 6.99 20.27 -2.04
C PRO A 284 8.45 19.84 -2.26
N VAL A 285 9.37 20.47 -1.56
CA VAL A 285 10.76 20.02 -1.41
C VAL A 285 10.79 18.91 -0.36
N HIS A 286 11.41 17.80 -0.67
CA HIS A 286 11.46 16.64 0.25
C HIS A 286 12.09 17.03 1.59
N SER A 287 11.40 16.68 2.69
CA SER A 287 11.84 16.94 4.07
C SER A 287 12.06 18.42 4.45
N HIS A 288 11.41 19.36 3.74
CA HIS A 288 11.46 20.78 4.01
C HIS A 288 10.07 21.41 4.02
N ASP A 289 9.93 22.53 4.75
CA ASP A 289 8.75 23.41 4.69
C ASP A 289 8.84 24.37 3.50
N MET A 290 9.35 23.89 2.38
CA MET A 290 9.54 24.63 1.14
C MET A 290 8.74 23.99 0.01
N TYR A 291 8.22 24.85 -0.87
CA TYR A 291 7.40 24.48 -2.02
C TYR A 291 7.85 25.31 -3.21
N TRP A 292 7.88 24.73 -4.38
CA TRP A 292 8.37 25.42 -5.57
C TRP A 292 7.48 25.22 -6.79
N LYS A 293 7.58 26.14 -7.73
CA LYS A 293 7.07 25.98 -9.10
C LYS A 293 7.87 26.84 -10.06
N ILE A 294 8.20 26.30 -11.23
CA ILE A 294 8.67 27.09 -12.38
C ILE A 294 7.42 27.57 -13.10
N ILE A 295 7.32 28.88 -13.26
CA ILE A 295 6.11 29.52 -13.80
C ILE A 295 6.48 30.76 -14.60
N TYR A 296 5.74 31.01 -15.72
CA TYR A 296 5.82 32.27 -16.40
C TYR A 296 4.87 33.26 -15.75
N LEU A 297 5.40 34.38 -15.27
CA LEU A 297 4.62 35.47 -14.71
C LEU A 297 4.57 36.63 -15.70
N HIS A 298 3.39 37.22 -15.88
CA HIS A 298 3.20 38.36 -16.78
C HIS A 298 3.43 39.69 -16.06
N ALA A 299 3.82 40.72 -16.80
CA ALA A 299 3.89 42.03 -16.22
C ALA A 299 2.53 42.48 -15.67
N ASP A 300 2.53 43.10 -14.51
CA ASP A 300 1.35 43.51 -13.76
C ASP A 300 0.48 42.38 -13.21
N GLU A 301 0.92 41.14 -13.31
CA GLU A 301 0.23 39.99 -12.71
C GLU A 301 0.25 40.07 -11.20
N GLN A 302 -0.92 39.87 -10.58
CA GLN A 302 -1.11 39.80 -9.15
C GLN A 302 -1.42 38.39 -8.69
N PHE A 303 -0.88 37.97 -7.56
CA PHE A 303 -1.12 36.63 -7.03
C PHE A 303 -1.01 36.57 -5.51
N LYS A 304 -1.55 35.51 -4.95
CA LYS A 304 -1.50 35.11 -3.54
C LYS A 304 -1.34 33.61 -3.41
N PHE A 305 -1.02 33.19 -2.20
CA PHE A 305 -0.88 31.79 -1.84
C PHE A 305 -1.88 31.39 -0.75
N ALA A 306 -2.18 30.10 -0.66
CA ALA A 306 -2.94 29.52 0.44
C ALA A 306 -2.48 28.08 0.73
N PRO A 307 -2.64 27.60 1.97
CA PRO A 307 -2.30 26.19 2.32
C PRO A 307 -3.33 25.16 1.83
N VAL A 308 -4.40 25.62 1.24
CA VAL A 308 -5.48 24.84 0.63
C VAL A 308 -5.91 25.52 -0.68
N ALA A 309 -6.52 24.77 -1.60
CA ALA A 309 -7.06 25.34 -2.85
C ALA A 309 -8.36 26.12 -2.61
N ASP A 310 -8.32 27.06 -1.67
CA ASP A 310 -9.43 27.92 -1.24
C ASP A 310 -8.89 29.18 -0.57
N TRP A 311 -9.76 30.18 -0.35
CA TRP A 311 -9.48 31.46 0.33
C TRP A 311 -9.34 31.32 1.86
N LYS A 312 -8.97 30.15 2.33
CA LYS A 312 -8.72 29.92 3.75
C LYS A 312 -7.23 30.08 4.07
N ASP A 313 -6.93 30.96 5.02
CA ASP A 313 -5.55 31.25 5.47
C ASP A 313 -4.64 31.74 4.32
N ASP A 314 -5.22 32.42 3.33
CA ASP A 314 -4.47 33.00 2.21
C ASP A 314 -3.47 34.07 2.67
N PHE A 315 -2.40 34.20 1.92
CA PHE A 315 -1.36 35.20 2.19
C PHE A 315 -0.77 35.75 0.89
N GLY A 316 -0.38 36.99 0.97
CA GLY A 316 0.25 37.72 -0.11
C GLY A 316 1.47 38.49 0.40
N PHE A 317 1.54 39.78 0.06
CA PHE A 317 2.69 40.62 0.41
C PHE A 317 2.80 40.88 1.92
N GLY A 318 1.67 41.19 2.56
CA GLY A 318 1.63 41.52 3.99
C GLY A 318 2.02 40.35 4.91
N GLY A 319 2.94 40.55 5.84
CA GLY A 319 3.41 39.52 6.78
C GLY A 319 4.19 38.38 6.14
N THR A 320 4.73 38.60 4.93
CA THR A 320 5.54 37.62 4.19
C THR A 320 6.90 38.26 3.91
N THR A 321 7.98 37.52 4.17
CA THR A 321 9.33 37.94 3.76
C THR A 321 9.48 37.74 2.25
N ILE A 322 9.80 38.82 1.52
CA ILE A 322 9.95 38.75 0.05
C ILE A 322 11.44 38.82 -0.31
N ASN A 323 11.89 37.85 -1.09
CA ASN A 323 13.22 37.80 -1.69
C ASN A 323 13.10 37.76 -3.22
N ASP A 324 13.34 38.91 -3.87
CA ASP A 324 13.28 39.01 -5.35
C ASP A 324 14.69 38.99 -5.96
N ALA A 325 15.37 37.87 -5.85
CA ALA A 325 16.73 37.71 -6.37
C ALA A 325 16.80 37.72 -7.90
N ALA A 326 15.72 37.34 -8.59
CA ALA A 326 15.62 37.40 -10.05
C ALA A 326 15.35 38.82 -10.59
N GLY A 327 15.01 39.76 -9.72
CA GLY A 327 14.67 41.13 -10.10
C GLY A 327 13.38 41.23 -10.91
N ALA A 328 12.38 40.39 -10.58
CA ALA A 328 11.04 40.42 -11.17
C ALA A 328 10.28 41.73 -10.86
N GLY A 329 10.72 42.46 -9.90
CA GLY A 329 10.12 43.71 -9.49
C GLY A 329 8.84 43.50 -8.70
N ILE A 330 8.91 42.71 -7.62
CA ILE A 330 7.77 42.42 -6.76
C ILE A 330 7.40 43.63 -5.93
N VAL A 331 6.14 44.04 -5.99
CA VAL A 331 5.58 45.16 -5.21
C VAL A 331 4.27 44.77 -4.53
N ASP A 332 3.89 45.49 -3.49
CA ASP A 332 2.59 45.34 -2.83
C ASP A 332 1.48 46.00 -3.67
N GLU A 333 0.45 45.27 -4.00
CA GLU A 333 -0.76 45.77 -4.65
C GLU A 333 -2.00 45.35 -3.84
N GLY A 334 -2.32 46.14 -2.83
CA GLY A 334 -3.47 45.88 -1.95
C GLY A 334 -3.37 44.55 -1.17
N GLY A 335 -2.14 44.18 -0.76
CA GLY A 335 -1.84 42.93 -0.05
C GLY A 335 -1.52 41.74 -0.94
N ASN A 336 -1.66 41.87 -2.26
CA ASN A 336 -1.21 40.87 -3.24
C ASN A 336 0.28 41.09 -3.56
N LEU A 337 0.97 40.03 -4.01
CA LEU A 337 2.23 40.20 -4.71
C LEU A 337 1.92 40.56 -6.17
N LYS A 338 2.61 41.59 -6.67
CA LYS A 338 2.50 42.04 -8.06
C LYS A 338 3.87 42.03 -8.70
N VAL A 339 3.98 41.36 -9.85
CA VAL A 339 5.20 41.33 -10.68
C VAL A 339 5.17 42.50 -11.66
N THR A 340 6.30 43.22 -11.79
CA THR A 340 6.42 44.32 -12.77
C THR A 340 7.12 43.92 -14.05
N LYS A 341 7.88 42.81 -14.09
CA LYS A 341 8.58 42.31 -15.28
C LYS A 341 8.11 40.92 -15.63
N ALA A 342 7.67 40.75 -16.87
CA ALA A 342 7.32 39.41 -17.37
C ALA A 342 8.54 38.52 -17.55
N GLY A 343 8.37 37.23 -17.30
CA GLY A 343 9.43 36.23 -17.51
C GLY A 343 9.15 34.90 -16.83
N TRP A 344 10.01 33.94 -17.09
CA TRP A 344 10.06 32.69 -16.34
C TRP A 344 10.76 32.87 -15.01
N TYR A 345 10.16 32.35 -13.96
CA TYR A 345 10.69 32.44 -12.60
C TYR A 345 10.57 31.10 -11.89
N LEU A 346 11.53 30.80 -11.04
CA LEU A 346 11.40 29.80 -10.01
C LEU A 346 10.84 30.48 -8.76
N VAL A 347 9.58 30.23 -8.49
CA VAL A 347 8.90 30.73 -7.29
C VAL A 347 9.03 29.70 -6.19
N VAL A 348 9.62 30.09 -5.06
CA VAL A 348 9.79 29.23 -3.88
C VAL A 348 9.04 29.85 -2.72
N VAL A 349 8.19 29.08 -2.08
CA VAL A 349 7.46 29.45 -0.87
C VAL A 349 8.00 28.64 0.30
N THR A 350 8.50 29.31 1.33
CA THR A 350 8.79 28.70 2.63
C THR A 350 7.65 29.01 3.57
N TYR A 351 7.11 28.00 4.24
CA TYR A 351 5.97 28.17 5.13
C TYR A 351 6.14 27.31 6.38
N ALA A 352 6.82 27.85 7.39
CA ALA A 352 6.95 27.19 8.69
C ALA A 352 5.70 27.42 9.57
N SER A 353 5.06 28.59 9.47
CA SER A 353 3.82 28.92 10.19
C SER A 353 3.09 30.09 9.52
N LYS A 354 1.89 30.47 10.03
CA LYS A 354 1.15 31.63 9.56
C LYS A 354 1.93 32.98 9.74
N THR A 355 2.88 33.01 10.66
CA THR A 355 3.69 34.20 10.97
C THR A 355 5.15 34.08 10.52
N ASP A 356 5.55 32.87 10.07
CA ASP A 356 6.91 32.61 9.58
C ASP A 356 6.83 31.99 8.17
N ARG A 357 6.84 32.87 7.18
CA ARG A 357 6.71 32.52 5.78
C ARG A 357 7.50 33.48 4.88
N ALA A 358 8.03 32.94 3.79
CA ALA A 358 8.78 33.71 2.81
C ALA A 358 8.39 33.29 1.38
N VAL A 359 8.51 34.23 0.46
CA VAL A 359 8.39 33.99 -0.99
C VAL A 359 9.67 34.48 -1.65
N SER A 360 10.36 33.56 -2.33
CA SER A 360 11.55 33.87 -3.11
C SER A 360 11.22 33.76 -4.60
N ILE A 361 11.54 34.79 -5.37
CA ILE A 361 11.48 34.80 -6.82
C ILE A 361 12.90 34.71 -7.36
N LEU A 362 13.24 33.57 -7.92
CA LEU A 362 14.57 33.21 -8.36
C LEU A 362 14.62 33.04 -9.87
N GLU A 363 15.81 33.15 -10.45
CA GLU A 363 16.06 32.72 -11.83
C GLU A 363 15.77 31.20 -11.94
N PRO A 364 15.09 30.73 -13.00
CA PRO A 364 14.89 29.30 -13.23
C PRO A 364 16.25 28.59 -13.34
N ASN A 365 16.45 27.54 -12.55
CA ASN A 365 17.71 26.83 -12.44
C ASN A 365 17.50 25.32 -12.47
N VAL A 366 17.27 24.76 -13.66
CA VAL A 366 17.11 23.33 -13.89
C VAL A 366 18.44 22.72 -14.33
N TYR A 367 18.79 21.56 -13.78
CA TYR A 367 20.05 20.87 -14.06
C TYR A 367 19.83 19.39 -14.36
N LEU A 368 20.58 18.85 -15.34
CA LEU A 368 20.77 17.41 -15.48
C LEU A 368 21.63 16.87 -14.34
N GLN A 369 21.31 15.66 -13.87
CA GLN A 369 22.02 14.95 -12.81
C GLN A 369 22.47 13.57 -13.28
N GLY A 370 23.60 13.10 -12.77
CA GLY A 370 24.02 11.71 -12.84
C GLY A 370 24.43 11.20 -14.23
N ALA A 371 23.95 10.03 -14.60
CA ALA A 371 24.47 9.17 -15.66
C ALA A 371 24.61 9.84 -17.04
N THR A 372 23.71 10.73 -17.41
CA THR A 372 23.69 11.43 -18.71
C THR A 372 24.65 12.60 -18.79
N THR A 373 25.26 13.02 -17.68
CA THR A 373 26.20 14.13 -17.62
C THR A 373 27.64 13.68 -17.87
N ALA A 374 28.53 14.61 -18.25
CA ALA A 374 29.93 14.30 -18.42
C ALA A 374 30.61 13.80 -17.13
N GLN A 375 30.22 14.35 -15.99
CA GLN A 375 30.74 14.05 -14.65
C GLN A 375 30.14 12.75 -14.05
N GLY A 376 29.01 12.28 -14.57
CA GLY A 376 28.29 11.16 -13.96
C GLY A 376 27.80 11.50 -12.55
N TRP A 377 27.82 10.50 -11.68
CA TRP A 377 27.39 10.64 -10.27
C TRP A 377 28.49 11.20 -9.35
N ASP A 378 29.71 11.42 -9.88
CA ASP A 378 30.81 11.98 -9.07
C ASP A 378 30.57 13.44 -8.69
N VAL A 379 29.78 14.18 -9.49
CA VAL A 379 29.40 15.56 -9.23
C VAL A 379 27.93 15.78 -9.51
N THR A 380 27.18 16.17 -8.49
CA THR A 380 25.76 16.46 -8.55
C THR A 380 25.46 17.91 -8.13
N GLY A 381 24.19 18.34 -8.29
CA GLY A 381 23.73 19.68 -7.92
C GLY A 381 23.90 20.72 -9.04
N ALA A 382 24.24 21.94 -8.68
CA ALA A 382 24.31 23.09 -9.59
C ALA A 382 25.60 23.13 -10.43
N VAL A 383 25.72 22.22 -11.38
CA VAL A 383 26.85 22.22 -12.34
C VAL A 383 26.46 23.04 -13.57
N GLU A 384 27.11 24.17 -13.81
CA GLU A 384 26.75 25.10 -14.88
C GLU A 384 26.70 24.43 -16.28
N ALA A 385 27.59 23.49 -16.56
CA ALA A 385 27.59 22.74 -17.83
C ALA A 385 26.35 21.85 -18.02
N ASN A 386 25.60 21.58 -16.94
CA ASN A 386 24.42 20.73 -16.92
C ASN A 386 23.11 21.56 -16.85
N LYS A 387 23.21 22.90 -16.83
CA LYS A 387 22.07 23.80 -16.70
C LYS A 387 21.26 23.87 -17.99
N PHE A 388 19.94 23.86 -17.85
CA PHE A 388 19.00 24.06 -18.94
C PHE A 388 18.98 25.48 -19.44
N THR A 389 18.77 25.65 -20.74
CA THR A 389 18.48 26.94 -21.35
C THR A 389 17.02 27.31 -21.07
N VAL A 390 16.80 28.51 -20.53
CA VAL A 390 15.48 29.06 -20.23
C VAL A 390 14.90 29.70 -21.47
N PRO A 391 13.65 29.40 -21.86
CA PRO A 391 13.02 30.04 -23.03
C PRO A 391 12.65 31.49 -22.75
N ALA A 392 12.58 32.29 -23.80
CA ALA A 392 12.20 33.70 -23.70
C ALA A 392 10.69 33.95 -23.64
N THR A 393 9.86 32.96 -24.04
CA THR A 393 8.41 33.08 -24.13
C THR A 393 7.72 32.01 -23.28
N GLU A 394 6.48 32.28 -22.90
CA GLU A 394 5.64 31.40 -22.08
C GLU A 394 5.45 30.00 -22.69
N ASP A 395 5.26 29.92 -24.01
CA ASP A 395 5.07 28.67 -24.75
C ASP A 395 6.38 27.94 -25.05
N GLY A 396 7.53 28.52 -24.66
CA GLY A 396 8.84 27.98 -24.96
C GLY A 396 9.18 26.74 -24.13
N GLU A 397 10.14 25.96 -24.63
CA GLU A 397 10.66 24.77 -23.95
C GLU A 397 11.98 25.10 -23.23
N PHE A 398 12.13 24.60 -22.01
CA PHE A 398 13.42 24.51 -21.34
C PHE A 398 14.22 23.40 -21.99
N VAL A 399 15.43 23.69 -22.46
CA VAL A 399 16.23 22.74 -23.23
C VAL A 399 17.49 22.37 -22.45
N SER A 400 17.68 21.06 -22.22
CA SER A 400 18.88 20.58 -21.53
C SER A 400 20.12 20.76 -22.42
N PRO A 401 21.34 20.75 -21.86
CA PRO A 401 22.53 20.39 -22.60
C PRO A 401 22.35 19.04 -23.29
N LYS A 402 23.12 18.78 -24.34
CA LYS A 402 23.18 17.44 -24.94
C LYS A 402 23.67 16.44 -23.94
N PHE A 403 23.00 15.28 -23.86
CA PHE A 403 23.46 14.21 -23.01
C PHE A 403 24.87 13.77 -23.42
N ALA A 404 25.78 13.79 -22.48
CA ALA A 404 27.17 13.43 -22.73
C ALA A 404 27.39 11.91 -22.88
N LYS A 405 26.48 11.11 -22.31
CA LYS A 405 26.51 9.64 -22.27
C LYS A 405 25.11 9.08 -22.37
N ASP A 406 25.01 7.83 -22.84
CA ASP A 406 23.80 7.04 -22.65
C ASP A 406 23.58 6.80 -21.16
N GLY A 407 22.33 6.81 -20.72
CA GLY A 407 22.04 6.52 -19.33
C GLY A 407 20.67 7.01 -18.92
N GLU A 408 20.40 6.87 -17.64
CA GLU A 408 19.19 7.31 -16.99
C GLU A 408 19.16 8.84 -16.89
N ILE A 409 18.05 9.45 -17.31
CA ILE A 409 17.84 10.89 -17.16
C ILE A 409 17.29 11.23 -15.80
N ARG A 410 17.99 12.11 -15.08
CA ARG A 410 17.56 12.73 -13.84
C ARG A 410 17.71 14.24 -13.90
N MET A 411 16.80 14.96 -13.28
CA MET A 411 16.79 16.42 -13.30
C MET A 411 16.43 16.95 -11.91
N SER A 412 16.93 18.12 -11.58
CA SER A 412 16.61 18.79 -10.32
C SER A 412 16.74 20.30 -10.43
N LEU A 413 16.27 20.97 -9.38
CA LEU A 413 16.62 22.37 -9.12
C LEU A 413 17.84 22.45 -8.19
N ALA A 414 18.43 23.63 -8.11
CA ALA A 414 19.35 24.00 -7.06
C ALA A 414 18.67 25.02 -6.13
N LEU A 415 18.42 24.62 -4.89
CA LEU A 415 17.91 25.47 -3.83
C LEU A 415 18.89 25.51 -2.66
N ASP A 416 18.98 26.65 -2.00
CA ASP A 416 19.73 26.77 -0.77
C ASP A 416 19.18 25.82 0.30
N ASN A 417 20.08 25.14 0.99
CA ASN A 417 19.74 24.17 2.06
C ASN A 417 18.96 22.93 1.63
N ALA A 418 18.92 22.61 0.33
CA ALA A 418 18.35 21.38 -0.16
C ALA A 418 19.33 20.64 -1.07
N ASP A 419 19.44 19.34 -0.87
CA ASP A 419 20.20 18.47 -1.79
C ASP A 419 19.45 18.33 -3.13
N TRP A 420 20.18 18.06 -4.22
CA TRP A 420 19.62 17.94 -5.56
C TRP A 420 18.43 16.96 -5.64
N TRP A 421 18.52 15.80 -4.97
CA TRP A 421 17.47 14.77 -4.97
C TRP A 421 16.19 15.20 -4.26
N GLN A 422 16.24 16.20 -3.38
CA GLN A 422 15.06 16.73 -2.68
C GLN A 422 14.16 17.60 -3.56
N THR A 423 14.68 18.02 -4.72
CA THR A 423 13.94 18.77 -5.75
C THR A 423 13.87 18.01 -7.07
N GLU A 424 14.18 16.74 -7.04
CA GLU A 424 14.30 15.87 -8.23
C GLU A 424 12.97 15.70 -8.96
N PHE A 425 13.07 15.57 -10.27
CA PHE A 425 11.95 15.19 -11.15
C PHE A 425 12.43 14.35 -12.34
N PHE A 426 11.49 13.61 -12.94
CA PHE A 426 11.73 12.53 -13.87
C PHE A 426 10.88 12.64 -15.11
N VAL A 427 11.18 11.80 -16.10
CA VAL A 427 10.33 11.58 -17.27
C VAL A 427 9.39 10.40 -17.00
N ASN A 428 8.09 10.61 -17.19
CA ASN A 428 7.08 9.58 -17.10
C ASN A 428 6.08 9.70 -18.26
N ASN A 429 6.18 8.82 -19.24
CA ASN A 429 5.26 8.76 -20.39
C ASN A 429 5.02 10.12 -21.08
N GLY A 430 6.09 10.91 -21.29
CA GLY A 430 6.01 12.22 -21.93
C GLY A 430 5.58 13.37 -21.01
N SER A 431 5.47 13.12 -19.71
CA SER A 431 5.19 14.11 -18.69
C SER A 431 6.30 14.18 -17.65
N VAL A 432 6.41 15.31 -16.97
CA VAL A 432 7.29 15.47 -15.82
C VAL A 432 6.62 14.86 -14.59
N LEU A 433 7.33 13.98 -13.90
CA LEU A 433 6.94 13.43 -12.60
C LEU A 433 7.86 14.01 -11.52
N TYR A 434 7.29 14.72 -10.58
CA TYR A 434 8.02 15.33 -9.48
C TYR A 434 8.14 14.36 -8.29
N ARG A 435 9.34 14.23 -7.70
CA ARG A 435 9.55 13.44 -6.49
C ARG A 435 8.72 13.97 -5.32
N GLY A 436 8.66 15.27 -5.15
CA GLY A 436 7.89 15.91 -4.10
C GLY A 436 8.27 15.38 -2.71
N ARG A 437 7.27 14.94 -1.93
CA ARG A 437 7.46 14.35 -0.59
C ARG A 437 7.84 12.87 -0.59
N GLY A 438 7.89 12.23 -1.76
CA GLY A 438 8.23 10.82 -1.88
C GLY A 438 9.54 10.48 -1.18
N GLY A 439 9.54 9.49 -0.27
CA GLY A 439 10.70 9.14 0.53
C GLY A 439 11.75 8.35 -0.24
N ASP A 440 11.29 7.38 -1.02
CA ASP A 440 12.15 6.46 -1.77
C ASP A 440 12.40 6.95 -3.20
N ASP A 441 13.40 6.37 -3.84
CA ASP A 441 13.69 6.59 -5.24
C ASP A 441 12.50 6.13 -6.11
N VAL A 442 12.31 6.76 -7.27
CA VAL A 442 11.19 6.40 -8.16
C VAL A 442 11.59 5.16 -8.96
N ASP A 443 10.75 4.13 -8.94
CA ASP A 443 11.01 2.85 -9.63
C ASP A 443 11.07 2.94 -11.16
N THR A 444 10.64 4.07 -11.74
CA THR A 444 10.58 4.26 -13.20
C THR A 444 11.70 5.18 -13.67
N HIS A 445 12.74 4.58 -14.24
CA HIS A 445 13.85 5.30 -14.83
C HIS A 445 13.80 5.21 -16.34
N VAL A 446 13.88 6.36 -17.02
CA VAL A 446 13.96 6.42 -18.48
C VAL A 446 15.42 6.55 -18.89
N SER A 447 15.89 5.58 -19.67
CA SER A 447 17.21 5.65 -20.32
C SER A 447 17.12 6.42 -21.63
N VAL A 448 18.10 7.29 -21.86
CA VAL A 448 18.22 8.15 -23.04
C VAL A 448 19.60 7.96 -23.71
N GLU A 449 19.67 8.31 -24.99
CA GLU A 449 20.89 8.20 -25.79
C GLU A 449 21.72 9.49 -25.74
N ALA A 450 23.04 9.34 -25.76
CA ALA A 450 23.99 10.47 -25.90
C ALA A 450 23.70 11.32 -27.12
N GLY A 451 23.92 12.61 -27.01
CA GLY A 451 23.72 13.59 -28.08
C GLY A 451 22.30 14.13 -28.21
N LYS A 452 21.31 13.47 -27.59
CA LYS A 452 19.93 14.00 -27.48
C LYS A 452 19.80 15.04 -26.38
N GLN A 453 18.65 15.68 -26.27
CA GLN A 453 18.32 16.71 -25.29
C GLN A 453 16.93 16.49 -24.73
N ALA A 454 16.70 16.89 -23.49
CA ALA A 454 15.35 17.00 -22.91
C ALA A 454 14.78 18.39 -23.20
N HIS A 455 13.55 18.41 -23.64
CA HIS A 455 12.75 19.60 -23.91
C HIS A 455 11.54 19.61 -22.97
N ILE A 456 11.44 20.57 -22.05
CA ILE A 456 10.41 20.61 -21.01
C ILE A 456 9.56 21.87 -21.20
N ASN A 457 8.25 21.70 -21.23
CA ASN A 457 7.30 22.79 -21.08
C ASN A 457 6.67 22.74 -19.68
N PHE A 458 7.08 23.65 -18.81
CA PHE A 458 6.58 23.72 -17.42
C PHE A 458 5.17 24.27 -17.27
N THR A 459 4.56 24.84 -18.32
CA THR A 459 3.14 25.22 -18.31
C THR A 459 2.22 24.01 -18.40
N THR A 460 2.65 22.99 -19.14
CA THR A 460 1.87 21.75 -19.40
C THR A 460 2.45 20.53 -18.71
N ASP A 461 3.60 20.65 -18.04
CA ASP A 461 4.39 19.56 -17.50
C ASP A 461 4.75 18.48 -18.55
N ALA A 462 4.82 18.86 -19.83
CA ALA A 462 5.21 17.96 -20.91
C ALA A 462 6.73 17.92 -21.08
N ILE A 463 7.26 16.73 -21.40
CA ILE A 463 8.68 16.53 -21.68
C ILE A 463 8.87 15.62 -22.90
N GLU A 464 9.77 16.00 -23.78
CA GLU A 464 10.16 15.23 -24.97
C GLU A 464 11.67 15.09 -25.06
N ILE A 465 12.16 13.92 -25.47
CA ILE A 465 13.59 13.66 -25.72
C ILE A 465 13.83 13.69 -27.25
N LYS A 466 14.58 14.70 -27.69
CA LYS A 466 14.84 14.96 -29.11
C LYS A 466 16.30 14.79 -29.48
#